data_2b7f29a859a78057438e4f83b5ecbe47
#
_entry.id   2b7f29a859a78057438e4f83b5ecbe47
#
_cell.length_a   1.000
_cell.length_b   1.000
_cell.length_c   1.000
_cell.angle_alpha   90.00
_cell.angle_beta   90.00
_cell.angle_gamma   90.00
#
_symmetry.space_group_name_H-M   'P 1'
#
loop_
_entity.id
_entity.type
_entity.pdbx_description
1 polymer ?
#
loop_
_entity_poly.entity_id
_entity_poly.type
_entity_poly.pdbx_seq_one_letter_code
_entity_poly.pdbx_strand_id
1 'polypeptide(L)'
;MQIISSNQFYAASLGGILQQQTLLGTLSQQLSTGNALVNPSAQPVAVAQNVSLTAQIGQLAGFSQNGSSAQQSLQLESSTLQSVGTLVQQVRQLALQMNNGTVDAQQLQNASTTMQGYLQQLVQYGNTQDGQGNYVFAGSQTQTQPFVLQSNGQVLYQGDGAQNQLALGPSLSTAIGDPGNAVFMNIPGGNGTFSVSASGTNAGGATAGPGTVNNPSLAQQLLTVGGTEYQISFSAAPSGGGLVVSVSSGSGAAFAASGVVSSGSFSSGMSIGLPPGANPAIEVPILGAPAPGDSFTIAGSKPQSLFASFLDLQQAFSGSGPSSGSSARRAQAISDTLASLDQAQTVLLGTQSAIGSRLQQVQAVQSQNSSVTLQLQTQQTAIASINYPATISQYEQSLTALQASESAFSQLQGLSLFKYL
;
A
#
# COMPACT_ATOMS: atom_id res chain seq x y z
N MET A 1 -75.47 32.44 30.42
CA MET A 1 -75.12 32.85 29.04
C MET A 1 -74.07 33.92 29.13
N GLN A 2 -72.79 33.57 28.73
CA GLN A 2 -71.79 34.65 28.61
C GLN A 2 -72.10 35.47 27.40
N ILE A 3 -72.40 36.81 27.64
CA ILE A 3 -72.58 37.79 26.57
C ILE A 3 -71.18 38.06 26.00
N ILE A 4 -70.83 37.43 24.91
CA ILE A 4 -69.56 37.71 24.18
C ILE A 4 -69.72 39.09 23.60
N SER A 5 -68.90 40.08 24.02
CA SER A 5 -68.91 41.41 23.47
C SER A 5 -68.63 41.39 21.97
N SER A 6 -69.30 42.31 21.19
CA SER A 6 -69.12 42.44 19.75
C SER A 6 -67.63 42.57 19.38
N ASN A 7 -66.83 43.21 20.23
CA ASN A 7 -65.38 43.35 20.06
C ASN A 7 -64.58 42.00 20.23
N GLN A 8 -65.03 41.13 21.14
CA GLN A 8 -64.39 39.82 21.30
C GLN A 8 -64.69 38.92 20.13
N PHE A 9 -65.92 38.94 19.60
CA PHE A 9 -66.27 38.18 18.42
C PHE A 9 -65.51 38.64 17.16
N TYR A 10 -65.38 40.00 17.03
CA TYR A 10 -64.61 40.61 15.96
C TYR A 10 -63.15 40.23 16.01
N ALA A 11 -62.53 40.32 17.17
CA ALA A 11 -61.10 39.89 17.38
C ALA A 11 -60.90 38.39 17.11
N ALA A 12 -61.84 37.54 17.52
CA ALA A 12 -61.78 36.10 17.27
C ALA A 12 -61.89 35.76 15.76
N SER A 13 -62.82 36.46 15.05
CA SER A 13 -63.01 36.29 13.61
C SER A 13 -61.76 36.73 12.80
N LEU A 14 -61.21 37.91 13.17
CA LEU A 14 -59.98 38.39 12.54
C LEU A 14 -58.81 37.49 12.83
N GLY A 15 -58.66 36.94 14.05
CA GLY A 15 -57.68 35.95 14.41
C GLY A 15 -57.77 34.67 13.56
N GLY A 16 -58.99 34.18 13.32
CA GLY A 16 -59.26 33.05 12.46
C GLY A 16 -58.85 33.29 10.98
N ILE A 17 -59.17 34.48 10.46
CA ILE A 17 -58.76 34.86 9.08
C ILE A 17 -57.23 34.90 8.94
N LEU A 18 -56.52 35.56 9.88
CA LEU A 18 -55.07 35.64 9.89
C LEU A 18 -54.41 34.27 10.01
N GLN A 19 -54.97 33.39 10.84
CA GLN A 19 -54.51 32.00 10.96
C GLN A 19 -54.68 31.24 9.64
N GLN A 20 -55.82 31.40 8.95
CA GLN A 20 -56.10 30.75 7.68
C GLN A 20 -55.16 31.25 6.56
N GLN A 21 -54.86 32.55 6.54
CA GLN A 21 -53.88 33.14 5.60
C GLN A 21 -52.50 32.62 5.84
N THR A 22 -52.07 32.50 7.11
CA THR A 22 -50.77 31.92 7.47
C THR A 22 -50.65 30.44 7.03
N LEU A 23 -51.72 29.65 7.23
CA LEU A 23 -51.79 28.27 6.79
C LEU A 23 -51.68 28.14 5.27
N LEU A 24 -52.45 28.99 4.52
CA LEU A 24 -52.36 29.04 3.06
C LEU A 24 -50.97 29.42 2.57
N GLY A 25 -50.32 30.38 3.20
CA GLY A 25 -48.94 30.75 2.90
C GLY A 25 -47.97 29.57 3.10
N THR A 26 -48.11 28.82 4.20
CA THR A 26 -47.29 27.62 4.48
C THR A 26 -47.54 26.51 3.46
N LEU A 27 -48.81 26.19 3.16
CA LEU A 27 -49.18 25.17 2.16
C LEU A 27 -48.68 25.54 0.75
N SER A 28 -48.81 26.83 0.37
CA SER A 28 -48.26 27.33 -0.90
C SER A 28 -46.73 27.16 -0.98
N GLN A 29 -46.02 27.47 0.10
CA GLN A 29 -44.59 27.31 0.17
C GLN A 29 -44.18 25.81 0.14
N GLN A 30 -44.92 24.94 0.84
CA GLN A 30 -44.72 23.49 0.76
C GLN A 30 -44.94 22.96 -0.66
N LEU A 31 -45.99 23.39 -1.34
CA LEU A 31 -46.29 23.00 -2.72
C LEU A 31 -45.25 23.48 -3.72
N SER A 32 -44.71 24.69 -3.52
CA SER A 32 -43.68 25.25 -4.41
C SER A 32 -42.30 24.63 -4.21
N THR A 33 -41.95 24.24 -2.97
CA THR A 33 -40.63 23.68 -2.63
C THR A 33 -40.61 22.15 -2.63
N GLY A 34 -41.78 21.51 -2.53
CA GLY A 34 -41.90 20.06 -2.34
C GLY A 34 -41.44 19.57 -0.95
N ASN A 35 -41.18 20.53 -0.02
CA ASN A 35 -40.65 20.23 1.31
C ASN A 35 -41.72 20.44 2.38
N ALA A 36 -41.96 19.42 3.23
CA ALA A 36 -42.90 19.52 4.35
C ALA A 36 -42.35 20.37 5.51
N LEU A 37 -41.00 20.49 5.63
CA LEU A 37 -40.33 21.14 6.75
C LEU A 37 -40.01 22.61 6.53
N VAL A 38 -40.92 23.36 5.88
CA VAL A 38 -40.74 24.79 5.62
C VAL A 38 -40.88 25.67 6.88
N ASN A 39 -41.58 25.18 7.89
CA ASN A 39 -41.71 25.85 9.19
C ASN A 39 -41.12 24.99 10.32
N PRO A 40 -39.84 25.25 10.74
CA PRO A 40 -39.18 24.46 11.77
C PRO A 40 -39.91 24.40 13.13
N SER A 41 -40.61 25.47 13.48
CA SER A 41 -41.35 25.55 14.75
C SER A 41 -42.60 24.68 14.79
N ALA A 42 -43.16 24.31 13.64
CA ALA A 42 -44.33 23.46 13.55
C ALA A 42 -44.02 21.97 13.70
N GLN A 43 -42.78 21.55 13.32
CA GLN A 43 -42.35 20.15 13.31
C GLN A 43 -40.93 20.00 13.87
N PRO A 44 -40.64 20.37 15.13
CA PRO A 44 -39.26 20.43 15.64
C PRO A 44 -38.58 19.07 15.69
N VAL A 45 -39.30 17.98 15.93
CA VAL A 45 -38.78 16.62 15.96
C VAL A 45 -38.34 16.16 14.53
N ALA A 46 -39.17 16.39 13.52
CA ALA A 46 -38.87 16.04 12.14
C ALA A 46 -37.67 16.84 11.60
N VAL A 47 -37.59 18.13 11.95
CA VAL A 47 -36.44 18.97 11.60
C VAL A 47 -35.17 18.48 12.26
N ALA A 48 -35.20 18.13 13.57
CA ALA A 48 -34.05 17.58 14.27
C ALA A 48 -33.59 16.24 13.65
N GLN A 49 -34.53 15.36 13.29
CA GLN A 49 -34.23 14.13 12.58
C GLN A 49 -33.59 14.38 11.19
N ASN A 50 -34.18 15.32 10.42
CA ASN A 50 -33.64 15.67 9.10
C ASN A 50 -32.20 16.21 9.18
N VAL A 51 -31.91 17.07 10.17
CA VAL A 51 -30.54 17.57 10.42
C VAL A 51 -29.60 16.44 10.78
N SER A 52 -30.02 15.50 11.64
CA SER A 52 -29.22 14.33 12.00
C SER A 52 -28.91 13.42 10.78
N LEU A 53 -29.94 13.16 9.95
CA LEU A 53 -29.76 12.38 8.71
C LEU A 53 -28.82 13.09 7.72
N THR A 54 -28.96 14.41 7.57
CA THR A 54 -28.07 15.21 6.71
C THR A 54 -26.61 15.11 7.18
N ALA A 55 -26.37 15.21 8.49
CA ALA A 55 -25.02 15.05 9.07
C ALA A 55 -24.43 13.67 8.81
N GLN A 56 -25.24 12.60 8.99
CA GLN A 56 -24.80 11.21 8.72
C GLN A 56 -24.48 10.99 7.23
N ILE A 57 -25.33 11.48 6.32
CA ILE A 57 -25.09 11.42 4.87
C ILE A 57 -23.81 12.18 4.51
N GLY A 58 -23.60 13.37 5.08
CA GLY A 58 -22.38 14.15 4.88
C GLY A 58 -21.11 13.41 5.36
N GLN A 59 -21.20 12.73 6.50
CA GLN A 59 -20.08 11.91 7.00
C GLN A 59 -19.77 10.73 6.07
N LEU A 60 -20.80 10.00 5.60
CA LEU A 60 -20.62 8.90 4.64
C LEU A 60 -20.07 9.38 3.30
N ALA A 61 -20.46 10.57 2.84
CA ALA A 61 -19.88 11.18 1.64
C ALA A 61 -18.37 11.46 1.81
N GLY A 62 -17.96 11.93 3.00
CA GLY A 62 -16.54 12.07 3.34
C GLY A 62 -15.78 10.75 3.30
N PHE A 63 -16.34 9.69 3.88
CA PHE A 63 -15.75 8.34 3.81
C PHE A 63 -15.69 7.79 2.38
N SER A 64 -16.70 8.05 1.56
CA SER A 64 -16.70 7.66 0.15
C SER A 64 -15.61 8.39 -0.65
N GLN A 65 -15.39 9.68 -0.39
CA GLN A 65 -14.30 10.45 -0.99
C GLN A 65 -12.93 9.91 -0.57
N ASN A 66 -12.74 9.60 0.71
CA ASN A 66 -11.53 8.96 1.21
C ASN A 66 -11.30 7.59 0.53
N GLY A 67 -12.35 6.79 0.37
CA GLY A 67 -12.30 5.52 -0.33
C GLY A 67 -11.84 5.66 -1.78
N SER A 68 -12.35 6.67 -2.50
CA SER A 68 -11.94 6.96 -3.88
C SER A 68 -10.46 7.39 -3.95
N SER A 69 -10.00 8.21 -3.01
CA SER A 69 -8.60 8.62 -2.90
C SER A 69 -7.69 7.42 -2.57
N ALA A 70 -8.11 6.56 -1.63
CA ALA A 70 -7.39 5.34 -1.28
C ALA A 70 -7.26 4.40 -2.48
N GLN A 71 -8.34 4.21 -3.24
CA GLN A 71 -8.35 3.39 -4.45
C GLN A 71 -7.36 3.91 -5.50
N GLN A 72 -7.34 5.22 -5.74
CA GLN A 72 -6.41 5.83 -6.71
C GLN A 72 -4.95 5.65 -6.28
N SER A 73 -4.62 5.89 -5.01
CA SER A 73 -3.25 5.73 -4.49
C SER A 73 -2.78 4.27 -4.59
N LEU A 74 -3.61 3.32 -4.16
CA LEU A 74 -3.30 1.89 -4.21
C LEU A 74 -3.18 1.37 -5.65
N GLN A 75 -3.99 1.86 -6.59
CA GLN A 75 -3.88 1.52 -8.02
C GLN A 75 -2.59 2.06 -8.62
N LEU A 76 -2.19 3.30 -8.30
CA LEU A 76 -0.94 3.88 -8.74
C LEU A 76 0.26 3.09 -8.20
N GLU A 77 0.25 2.78 -6.91
CA GLU A 77 1.28 1.94 -6.29
C GLU A 77 1.37 0.56 -6.96
N SER A 78 0.23 -0.12 -7.15
CA SER A 78 0.18 -1.43 -7.80
C SER A 78 0.75 -1.39 -9.22
N SER A 79 0.40 -0.38 -10.02
CA SER A 79 0.92 -0.22 -11.39
C SER A 79 2.42 0.09 -11.43
N THR A 80 2.91 0.86 -10.45
CA THR A 80 4.34 1.15 -10.30
C THR A 80 5.11 -0.10 -9.93
N LEU A 81 4.62 -0.88 -8.95
CA LEU A 81 5.25 -2.14 -8.56
C LEU A 81 5.23 -3.19 -9.68
N GLN A 82 4.19 -3.21 -10.52
CA GLN A 82 4.17 -4.04 -11.72
C GLN A 82 5.27 -3.64 -12.72
N SER A 83 5.48 -2.34 -12.90
CA SER A 83 6.57 -1.81 -13.74
C SER A 83 7.95 -2.17 -13.17
N VAL A 84 8.12 -2.07 -11.86
CA VAL A 84 9.33 -2.51 -11.15
C VAL A 84 9.55 -4.01 -11.35
N GLY A 85 8.52 -4.83 -11.20
CA GLY A 85 8.59 -6.28 -11.43
C GLY A 85 9.04 -6.61 -12.86
N THR A 86 8.52 -5.88 -13.85
CA THR A 86 8.95 -6.02 -15.26
C THR A 86 10.42 -5.64 -15.44
N LEU A 87 10.86 -4.56 -14.80
CA LEU A 87 12.26 -4.13 -14.83
C LEU A 87 13.19 -5.18 -14.20
N VAL A 88 12.81 -5.77 -13.06
CA VAL A 88 13.53 -6.86 -12.40
C VAL A 88 13.68 -8.05 -13.35
N GLN A 89 12.64 -8.41 -14.11
CA GLN A 89 12.71 -9.48 -15.09
C GLN A 89 13.68 -9.16 -16.26
N GLN A 90 13.70 -7.90 -16.73
CA GLN A 90 14.65 -7.45 -17.77
C GLN A 90 16.10 -7.53 -17.27
N VAL A 91 16.36 -7.11 -16.03
CA VAL A 91 17.68 -7.21 -15.40
C VAL A 91 18.08 -8.65 -15.24
N ARG A 92 17.17 -9.52 -14.79
CA ARG A 92 17.41 -10.96 -14.69
C ARG A 92 17.79 -11.57 -16.03
N GLN A 93 17.09 -11.23 -17.09
CA GLN A 93 17.38 -11.69 -18.45
C GLN A 93 18.77 -11.23 -18.91
N LEU A 94 19.11 -9.96 -18.68
CA LEU A 94 20.45 -9.42 -19.00
C LEU A 94 21.54 -10.14 -18.20
N ALA A 95 21.33 -10.38 -16.90
CA ALA A 95 22.26 -11.10 -16.04
C ALA A 95 22.53 -12.53 -16.55
N LEU A 96 21.47 -13.26 -16.94
CA LEU A 96 21.59 -14.60 -17.51
C LEU A 96 22.33 -14.59 -18.85
N GLN A 97 22.14 -13.59 -19.71
CA GLN A 97 22.88 -13.44 -20.96
C GLN A 97 24.38 -13.19 -20.71
N MET A 98 24.70 -12.39 -19.71
CA MET A 98 26.10 -12.03 -19.37
C MET A 98 26.80 -13.11 -18.52
N ASN A 99 26.09 -14.10 -18.01
CA ASN A 99 26.66 -15.25 -17.28
C ASN A 99 27.20 -16.33 -18.22
N ASN A 100 27.42 -16.01 -19.48
CA ASN A 100 28.00 -16.91 -20.46
C ASN A 100 29.53 -16.69 -20.56
N GLY A 101 30.31 -17.76 -20.53
CA GLY A 101 31.78 -17.70 -20.62
C GLY A 101 32.33 -17.14 -21.93
N THR A 102 31.50 -16.98 -22.97
CA THR A 102 31.89 -16.46 -24.31
C THR A 102 31.69 -14.96 -24.46
N VAL A 103 31.18 -14.25 -23.42
CA VAL A 103 30.93 -12.82 -23.43
C VAL A 103 32.25 -12.03 -23.48
N ASP A 104 32.41 -11.16 -24.46
CA ASP A 104 33.57 -10.28 -24.60
C ASP A 104 33.50 -9.02 -23.73
N ALA A 105 34.64 -8.32 -23.64
CA ALA A 105 34.71 -7.08 -22.81
C ALA A 105 33.79 -5.97 -23.31
N GLN A 106 33.55 -5.85 -24.62
CA GLN A 106 32.67 -4.84 -25.19
C GLN A 106 31.20 -5.12 -24.85
N GLN A 107 30.79 -6.37 -24.89
CA GLN A 107 29.45 -6.80 -24.48
C GLN A 107 29.21 -6.53 -22.99
N LEU A 108 30.19 -6.78 -22.14
CA LEU A 108 30.14 -6.47 -20.71
C LEU A 108 30.00 -4.96 -20.47
N GLN A 109 30.78 -4.13 -21.20
CA GLN A 109 30.69 -2.68 -21.09
C GLN A 109 29.30 -2.16 -21.53
N ASN A 110 28.76 -2.70 -22.60
CA ASN A 110 27.41 -2.37 -23.07
C ASN A 110 26.35 -2.77 -22.04
N ALA A 111 26.49 -3.95 -21.43
CA ALA A 111 25.62 -4.44 -20.35
C ALA A 111 25.71 -3.54 -19.12
N SER A 112 26.90 -3.10 -18.72
CA SER A 112 27.10 -2.16 -17.62
C SER A 112 26.39 -0.83 -17.87
N THR A 113 26.48 -0.29 -19.09
CA THR A 113 25.75 0.94 -19.47
C THR A 113 24.23 0.75 -19.43
N THR A 114 23.75 -0.40 -19.90
CA THR A 114 22.32 -0.75 -19.83
C THR A 114 21.86 -0.87 -18.37
N MET A 115 22.66 -1.48 -17.50
CA MET A 115 22.36 -1.57 -16.07
C MET A 115 22.30 -0.21 -15.38
N GLN A 116 23.17 0.73 -15.78
CA GLN A 116 23.09 2.10 -15.28
C GLN A 116 21.74 2.75 -15.66
N GLY A 117 21.26 2.54 -16.88
CA GLY A 117 19.93 3.01 -17.31
C GLY A 117 18.81 2.36 -16.48
N TYR A 118 18.89 1.06 -16.23
CA TYR A 118 17.91 0.34 -15.39
C TYR A 118 17.92 0.82 -13.94
N LEU A 119 19.09 1.12 -13.36
CA LEU A 119 19.18 1.70 -12.01
C LEU A 119 18.51 3.06 -11.94
N GLN A 120 18.74 3.94 -12.93
CA GLN A 120 18.07 5.24 -13.01
C GLN A 120 16.55 5.10 -13.14
N GLN A 121 16.10 4.15 -13.96
CA GLN A 121 14.66 3.85 -14.11
C GLN A 121 14.04 3.32 -12.83
N LEU A 122 14.75 2.47 -12.09
CA LEU A 122 14.30 1.98 -10.77
C LEU A 122 14.16 3.14 -9.77
N VAL A 123 15.11 4.09 -9.76
CA VAL A 123 15.03 5.30 -8.92
C VAL A 123 13.83 6.16 -9.32
N GLN A 124 13.53 6.28 -10.62
CA GLN A 124 12.33 7.01 -11.08
C GLN A 124 11.04 6.33 -10.60
N TYR A 125 10.95 5.01 -10.66
CA TYR A 125 9.80 4.28 -10.12
C TYR A 125 9.68 4.45 -8.60
N GLY A 126 10.78 4.39 -7.85
CA GLY A 126 10.79 4.66 -6.42
C GLY A 126 10.35 6.10 -6.08
N ASN A 127 10.56 7.05 -6.99
CA ASN A 127 10.17 8.45 -6.86
C ASN A 127 8.86 8.80 -7.60
N THR A 128 7.99 7.81 -7.81
CA THR A 128 6.67 8.06 -8.42
C THR A 128 5.84 9.00 -7.54
N GLN A 129 5.24 10.01 -8.18
CA GLN A 129 4.32 10.96 -7.55
C GLN A 129 2.88 10.71 -7.97
N ASP A 130 1.95 11.02 -7.09
CA ASP A 130 0.52 11.06 -7.41
C ASP A 130 0.14 12.35 -8.17
N GLY A 131 -1.14 12.48 -8.55
CA GLY A 131 -1.64 13.67 -9.24
C GLY A 131 -1.59 14.98 -8.43
N GLN A 132 -1.23 14.91 -7.15
CA GLN A 132 -1.09 16.04 -6.24
C GLN A 132 0.38 16.40 -5.97
N GLY A 133 1.33 15.63 -6.54
CA GLY A 133 2.76 15.81 -6.35
C GLY A 133 3.32 15.13 -5.10
N ASN A 134 2.54 14.27 -4.43
CA ASN A 134 3.03 13.50 -3.28
C ASN A 134 3.76 12.24 -3.75
N TYR A 135 4.89 11.94 -3.13
CA TYR A 135 5.63 10.71 -3.39
C TYR A 135 4.95 9.50 -2.75
N VAL A 136 4.71 8.47 -3.57
CA VAL A 136 3.98 7.25 -3.16
C VAL A 136 4.74 6.47 -2.10
N PHE A 137 6.07 6.38 -2.21
CA PHE A 137 6.94 5.55 -1.37
C PHE A 137 7.70 6.31 -0.27
N ALA A 138 7.34 7.57 0.00
CA ALA A 138 8.02 8.39 1.00
C ALA A 138 7.58 8.14 2.45
N GLY A 139 6.62 7.24 2.66
CA GLY A 139 5.99 7.07 3.96
C GLY A 139 5.11 8.26 4.33
N SER A 140 5.24 8.79 5.55
CA SER A 140 4.48 9.98 5.97
C SER A 140 5.06 11.29 5.41
N GLN A 141 6.29 11.29 4.90
CA GLN A 141 6.98 12.47 4.37
C GLN A 141 6.70 12.67 2.87
N THR A 142 5.44 12.72 2.49
CA THR A 142 4.98 12.69 1.09
C THR A 142 5.55 13.80 0.18
N GLN A 143 6.06 14.90 0.74
CA GLN A 143 6.68 16.00 0.00
C GLN A 143 8.20 15.84 -0.17
N THR A 144 8.82 14.83 0.46
CA THR A 144 10.25 14.57 0.39
C THR A 144 10.53 13.49 -0.65
N GLN A 145 11.45 13.75 -1.57
CA GLN A 145 11.89 12.75 -2.56
C GLN A 145 12.49 11.54 -1.84
N PRO A 146 11.88 10.33 -1.93
CA PRO A 146 12.30 9.21 -1.10
C PRO A 146 13.64 8.58 -1.50
N PHE A 147 13.99 8.56 -2.79
CA PHE A 147 15.20 7.90 -3.26
C PHE A 147 16.12 8.88 -3.98
N VAL A 148 17.33 9.04 -3.46
CA VAL A 148 18.35 9.94 -4.03
C VAL A 148 19.55 9.13 -4.48
N LEU A 149 19.82 9.16 -5.80
CA LEU A 149 21.00 8.56 -6.40
C LEU A 149 22.23 9.42 -6.14
N GLN A 150 23.24 8.84 -5.51
CA GLN A 150 24.51 9.50 -5.23
C GLN A 150 25.52 9.33 -6.38
N SER A 151 26.56 10.16 -6.37
CA SER A 151 27.62 10.12 -7.40
C SER A 151 28.41 8.80 -7.44
N ASN A 152 28.44 8.04 -6.34
CA ASN A 152 29.02 6.70 -6.25
C ASN A 152 28.10 5.58 -6.72
N GLY A 153 26.89 5.91 -7.20
CA GLY A 153 25.87 4.95 -7.65
C GLY A 153 24.99 4.38 -6.52
N GLN A 154 25.27 4.71 -5.26
CA GLN A 154 24.41 4.29 -4.16
C GLN A 154 23.11 5.09 -4.11
N VAL A 155 22.04 4.48 -3.67
CA VAL A 155 20.75 5.12 -3.49
C VAL A 155 20.42 5.21 -2.01
N LEU A 156 20.18 6.44 -1.53
CA LEU A 156 19.76 6.70 -0.16
C LEU A 156 18.25 6.85 -0.09
N TYR A 157 17.64 6.25 0.91
CA TYR A 157 16.25 6.46 1.25
C TYR A 157 16.12 7.61 2.26
N GLN A 158 15.32 8.61 1.92
CA GLN A 158 15.06 9.82 2.72
C GLN A 158 13.64 9.89 3.27
N GLY A 159 12.80 8.91 2.95
CA GLY A 159 11.47 8.77 3.54
C GLY A 159 11.52 8.15 4.94
N ASP A 160 10.35 7.87 5.50
CA ASP A 160 10.21 7.15 6.76
C ASP A 160 9.51 5.78 6.59
N GLY A 161 9.36 5.03 7.70
CA GLY A 161 8.71 3.71 7.69
C GLY A 161 7.21 3.77 8.02
N ALA A 162 6.59 4.94 8.10
CA ALA A 162 5.19 5.09 8.44
C ALA A 162 4.29 4.81 7.23
N GLN A 163 3.06 4.36 7.49
CA GLN A 163 2.03 4.19 6.48
C GLN A 163 0.94 5.25 6.66
N ASN A 164 0.67 6.02 5.62
CA ASN A 164 -0.47 6.92 5.59
C ASN A 164 -1.77 6.13 5.55
N GLN A 165 -2.74 6.53 6.38
CA GLN A 165 -4.02 5.86 6.48
C GLN A 165 -5.16 6.83 6.20
N LEU A 166 -6.20 6.34 5.52
CA LEU A 166 -7.47 7.05 5.33
C LEU A 166 -8.60 6.32 6.04
N ALA A 167 -9.44 7.10 6.74
CA ALA A 167 -10.64 6.58 7.36
C ALA A 167 -11.71 6.29 6.29
N LEU A 168 -12.21 5.06 6.27
CA LEU A 168 -13.27 4.57 5.39
C LEU A 168 -14.61 4.45 6.12
N GLY A 169 -14.58 4.59 7.43
CA GLY A 169 -15.72 4.48 8.34
C GLY A 169 -15.36 4.99 9.73
N PRO A 170 -16.32 5.00 10.69
CA PRO A 170 -16.10 5.53 12.04
C PRO A 170 -14.97 4.82 12.81
N SER A 171 -14.73 3.54 12.53
CA SER A 171 -13.72 2.70 13.22
C SER A 171 -12.86 1.91 12.24
N LEU A 172 -12.91 2.26 10.96
CA LEU A 172 -12.20 1.55 9.91
C LEU A 172 -11.31 2.50 9.12
N SER A 173 -10.02 2.20 9.07
CA SER A 173 -9.04 2.87 8.22
C SER A 173 -8.29 1.86 7.35
N THR A 174 -7.73 2.31 6.25
CA THR A 174 -6.85 1.53 5.39
C THR A 174 -5.57 2.29 5.10
N ALA A 175 -4.45 1.57 4.99
CA ALA A 175 -3.21 2.13 4.48
C ALA A 175 -3.35 2.40 2.98
N ILE A 176 -2.88 3.56 2.53
CA ILE A 176 -2.98 4.03 1.14
C ILE A 176 -1.67 3.93 0.35
N GLY A 177 -0.63 3.38 0.97
CA GLY A 177 0.67 3.13 0.37
C GLY A 177 1.59 2.38 1.32
N ASP A 178 2.63 1.78 0.76
CA ASP A 178 3.69 1.11 1.50
C ASP A 178 4.98 1.95 1.46
N PRO A 179 5.70 2.09 2.59
CA PRO A 179 6.91 2.88 2.62
C PRO A 179 8.03 2.21 1.81
N GLY A 180 8.83 3.01 1.10
CA GLY A 180 9.84 2.53 0.19
C GLY A 180 10.94 1.70 0.84
N ASN A 181 11.22 1.90 2.13
CA ASN A 181 12.16 1.06 2.86
C ASN A 181 11.66 -0.39 2.96
N ALA A 182 10.38 -0.62 3.16
CA ALA A 182 9.81 -1.98 3.23
C ALA A 182 9.82 -2.68 1.86
N VAL A 183 9.59 -1.92 0.78
CA VAL A 183 9.43 -2.46 -0.57
C VAL A 183 10.79 -2.64 -1.28
N PHE A 184 11.71 -1.67 -1.14
CA PHE A 184 12.94 -1.63 -1.94
C PHE A 184 14.23 -1.81 -1.15
N MET A 185 14.22 -1.57 0.19
CA MET A 185 15.44 -1.57 0.99
C MET A 185 15.54 -2.78 1.94
N ASN A 186 14.48 -3.56 2.06
CA ASN A 186 14.41 -4.67 3.00
C ASN A 186 14.18 -6.02 2.29
N ILE A 187 14.92 -6.23 1.19
CA ILE A 187 14.88 -7.49 0.45
C ILE A 187 15.77 -8.51 1.16
N PRO A 188 15.29 -9.72 1.48
CA PRO A 188 16.14 -10.76 2.05
C PRO A 188 17.27 -11.13 1.10
N GLY A 189 18.53 -11.18 1.59
CA GLY A 189 19.69 -11.56 0.80
C GLY A 189 19.78 -13.06 0.53
N GLY A 190 20.54 -13.44 -0.50
CA GLY A 190 20.75 -14.82 -0.87
C GLY A 190 19.46 -15.56 -1.24
N ASN A 191 19.23 -16.76 -0.68
CA ASN A 191 18.00 -17.53 -0.91
C ASN A 191 16.84 -17.16 0.06
N GLY A 192 17.00 -16.06 0.80
CA GLY A 192 16.00 -15.60 1.79
C GLY A 192 16.19 -16.17 3.20
N THR A 193 16.94 -17.26 3.37
CA THR A 193 17.31 -17.82 4.67
C THR A 193 18.79 -17.58 4.97
N PHE A 194 19.63 -17.75 3.99
CA PHE A 194 21.08 -17.52 4.09
C PHE A 194 21.64 -16.97 2.77
N SER A 195 22.81 -16.35 2.86
CA SER A 195 23.60 -15.91 1.72
C SER A 195 24.96 -16.62 1.73
N VAL A 196 25.49 -16.84 0.53
CA VAL A 196 26.84 -17.38 0.33
C VAL A 196 27.66 -16.29 -0.35
N SER A 197 28.79 -15.92 0.20
CA SER A 197 29.68 -14.90 -0.37
C SER A 197 31.07 -15.46 -0.60
N ALA A 198 31.62 -15.21 -1.78
CA ALA A 198 33.00 -15.58 -2.09
C ALA A 198 33.99 -14.58 -1.48
N SER A 199 35.13 -15.06 -1.00
CA SER A 199 36.21 -14.16 -0.60
C SER A 199 36.76 -13.37 -1.79
N GLY A 200 37.03 -12.07 -1.58
CA GLY A 200 37.65 -11.21 -2.61
C GLY A 200 39.04 -11.67 -3.04
N THR A 201 39.68 -12.57 -2.28
CA THR A 201 41.02 -13.15 -2.57
C THR A 201 40.96 -14.46 -3.34
N ASN A 202 39.76 -15.00 -3.63
CA ASN A 202 39.62 -16.25 -4.41
C ASN A 202 40.29 -16.11 -5.78
N ALA A 203 41.16 -17.05 -6.08
CA ALA A 203 41.96 -17.12 -7.32
C ALA A 203 41.51 -18.22 -8.28
N GLY A 204 40.78 -19.20 -7.78
CA GLY A 204 40.30 -20.33 -8.57
C GLY A 204 39.07 -19.99 -9.41
N GLY A 205 38.62 -21.02 -10.17
CA GLY A 205 37.43 -20.94 -11.03
C GLY A 205 36.15 -21.46 -10.37
N ALA A 206 36.14 -21.63 -9.05
CA ALA A 206 34.94 -22.13 -8.36
C ALA A 206 33.93 -21.02 -8.07
N THR A 207 32.66 -21.42 -8.12
CA THR A 207 31.50 -20.61 -7.70
C THR A 207 30.63 -21.41 -6.72
N ALA A 208 30.04 -20.74 -5.77
CA ALA A 208 29.04 -21.32 -4.89
C ALA A 208 27.62 -20.93 -5.40
N GLY A 209 26.75 -21.91 -5.48
CA GLY A 209 25.33 -21.61 -5.78
C GLY A 209 24.59 -20.99 -4.58
N PRO A 210 23.37 -20.52 -4.78
CA PRO A 210 22.57 -19.90 -3.73
C PRO A 210 22.20 -20.87 -2.60
N GLY A 211 22.40 -22.16 -2.82
CA GLY A 211 22.08 -23.22 -1.89
C GLY A 211 20.59 -23.49 -1.68
N THR A 212 20.31 -24.60 -1.00
CA THR A 212 18.94 -25.04 -0.68
C THR A 212 18.73 -25.16 0.82
N VAL A 213 17.51 -24.97 1.26
CA VAL A 213 17.09 -25.13 2.65
C VAL A 213 16.21 -26.37 2.75
N ASN A 214 16.74 -27.43 3.36
CA ASN A 214 16.03 -28.69 3.54
C ASN A 214 15.25 -28.75 4.85
N ASN A 215 15.71 -28.02 5.87
CA ASN A 215 15.03 -27.87 7.16
C ASN A 215 15.09 -26.40 7.63
N PRO A 216 14.01 -25.60 7.42
CA PRO A 216 14.02 -24.18 7.76
C PRO A 216 14.25 -23.88 9.25
N SER A 217 13.66 -24.69 10.15
CA SER A 217 13.81 -24.47 11.59
C SER A 217 15.25 -24.70 12.07
N LEU A 218 15.89 -25.74 11.56
CA LEU A 218 17.28 -26.04 11.91
C LEU A 218 18.23 -25.05 11.22
N ALA A 219 17.98 -24.66 9.98
CA ALA A 219 18.74 -23.62 9.29
C ALA A 219 18.72 -22.30 10.04
N GLN A 220 17.56 -21.91 10.55
CA GLN A 220 17.43 -20.71 11.37
C GLN A 220 18.23 -20.83 12.69
N GLN A 221 18.18 -21.96 13.38
CA GLN A 221 19.00 -22.19 14.56
C GLN A 221 20.50 -22.10 14.29
N LEU A 222 20.97 -22.66 13.17
CA LEU A 222 22.39 -22.66 12.80
C LEU A 222 22.91 -21.25 12.51
N LEU A 223 22.09 -20.39 11.89
CA LEU A 223 22.54 -19.12 11.30
C LEU A 223 22.16 -17.87 12.13
N THR A 224 21.15 -17.96 13.02
CA THR A 224 20.69 -16.81 13.80
C THR A 224 21.14 -16.84 15.25
N VAL A 225 21.43 -18.03 15.82
CA VAL A 225 21.85 -18.14 17.21
C VAL A 225 23.31 -17.71 17.32
N GLY A 226 23.54 -16.53 17.90
CA GLY A 226 24.88 -16.01 18.16
C GLY A 226 25.61 -15.37 16.97
N GLY A 227 24.92 -15.16 15.83
CA GLY A 227 25.58 -14.61 14.63
C GLY A 227 26.62 -15.54 14.03
N THR A 228 26.40 -16.85 14.16
CA THR A 228 27.32 -17.88 13.64
C THR A 228 27.36 -17.82 12.11
N GLU A 229 28.55 -17.75 11.57
CA GLU A 229 28.84 -17.86 10.14
C GLU A 229 29.60 -19.16 9.90
N TYR A 230 29.49 -19.72 8.71
CA TYR A 230 30.28 -20.88 8.33
C TYR A 230 31.15 -20.53 7.14
N GLN A 231 32.43 -20.93 7.17
CA GLN A 231 33.36 -20.75 6.07
C GLN A 231 33.72 -22.09 5.46
N ILE A 232 33.47 -22.22 4.17
CA ILE A 232 34.02 -23.32 3.34
C ILE A 232 35.36 -22.85 2.83
N SER A 233 36.43 -23.55 3.13
CA SER A 233 37.80 -23.25 2.70
C SER A 233 38.42 -24.43 1.97
N PHE A 234 39.32 -24.16 1.00
CA PHE A 234 39.97 -25.12 0.21
C PHE A 234 41.50 -25.09 0.45
N SER A 235 42.08 -26.25 0.70
CA SER A 235 43.52 -26.39 0.89
C SER A 235 44.08 -27.56 0.05
N ALA A 236 45.37 -27.55 -0.24
CA ALA A 236 46.03 -28.68 -0.88
C ALA A 236 46.00 -29.91 0.03
N ALA A 237 45.74 -31.10 -0.53
CA ALA A 237 45.78 -32.32 0.23
C ALA A 237 47.22 -32.65 0.69
N PRO A 238 47.43 -33.07 1.96
CA PRO A 238 48.76 -33.34 2.51
C PRO A 238 49.55 -34.40 1.75
N SER A 239 48.86 -35.36 1.13
CA SER A 239 49.44 -36.49 0.39
C SER A 239 49.63 -36.26 -1.11
N GLY A 240 49.36 -35.03 -1.61
CA GLY A 240 49.44 -34.67 -3.03
C GLY A 240 48.28 -35.22 -3.86
N GLY A 241 47.81 -34.45 -4.85
CA GLY A 241 46.89 -34.94 -5.87
C GLY A 241 45.41 -34.59 -5.69
N GLY A 242 45.08 -33.62 -4.83
CA GLY A 242 43.67 -33.16 -4.68
C GLY A 242 43.51 -31.93 -3.77
N LEU A 243 42.26 -31.51 -3.61
CA LEU A 243 41.89 -30.46 -2.68
C LEU A 243 41.11 -31.05 -1.51
N VAL A 244 41.37 -30.52 -0.34
CA VAL A 244 40.58 -30.76 0.87
C VAL A 244 39.66 -29.55 1.07
N VAL A 245 38.37 -29.82 1.25
CA VAL A 245 37.40 -28.86 1.69
C VAL A 245 37.27 -28.96 3.20
N SER A 246 37.33 -27.83 3.89
CA SER A 246 37.08 -27.74 5.32
C SER A 246 35.94 -26.70 5.57
N VAL A 247 35.04 -27.06 6.47
CA VAL A 247 33.98 -26.18 6.91
C VAL A 247 34.29 -25.79 8.35
N SER A 248 34.40 -24.52 8.61
CA SER A 248 34.63 -23.97 9.94
C SER A 248 33.45 -23.10 10.38
N SER A 249 33.11 -23.16 11.64
CA SER A 249 32.17 -22.16 12.24
C SER A 249 32.99 -21.01 12.79
N GLY A 250 32.41 -19.80 12.73
CA GLY A 250 33.04 -18.61 13.24
C GLY A 250 32.04 -17.46 13.35
N SER A 251 32.53 -16.28 13.67
CA SER A 251 31.70 -15.09 13.75
C SER A 251 32.53 -13.82 13.51
N GLY A 252 31.83 -12.75 13.11
CA GLY A 252 32.41 -11.41 12.94
C GLY A 252 32.90 -11.08 11.54
N ALA A 253 33.09 -9.79 11.26
CA ALA A 253 33.39 -9.25 9.93
C ALA A 253 34.69 -9.78 9.31
N ALA A 254 35.64 -10.27 10.11
CA ALA A 254 36.90 -10.87 9.67
C ALA A 254 36.94 -12.38 9.81
N PHE A 255 35.78 -13.03 9.99
CA PHE A 255 35.61 -14.45 10.24
C PHE A 255 36.70 -15.06 11.15
N ALA A 256 36.48 -15.02 12.46
CA ALA A 256 37.31 -15.70 13.44
C ALA A 256 36.83 -17.17 13.57
N ALA A 257 37.57 -18.12 13.01
CA ALA A 257 37.22 -19.53 13.08
C ALA A 257 37.22 -20.03 14.53
N SER A 258 36.09 -20.63 14.96
CA SER A 258 35.94 -21.24 16.30
C SER A 258 36.27 -22.72 16.28
N GLY A 259 36.31 -23.38 15.12
CA GLY A 259 36.63 -24.79 14.97
C GLY A 259 36.24 -25.36 13.60
N VAL A 260 36.89 -26.42 13.22
CA VAL A 260 36.53 -27.18 12.00
C VAL A 260 35.35 -28.09 12.31
N VAL A 261 34.28 -27.90 11.56
CA VAL A 261 33.01 -28.66 11.69
C VAL A 261 33.08 -29.93 10.84
N SER A 262 33.72 -29.86 9.65
CA SER A 262 33.88 -30.99 8.72
C SER A 262 35.09 -30.77 7.83
N SER A 263 35.72 -31.88 7.38
CA SER A 263 36.76 -31.88 6.35
C SER A 263 36.67 -33.11 5.50
N GLY A 264 37.02 -33.00 4.22
CA GLY A 264 37.00 -34.12 3.27
C GLY A 264 37.64 -33.77 1.93
N SER A 265 37.80 -34.76 1.05
CA SER A 265 38.26 -34.50 -0.32
C SER A 265 37.20 -33.76 -1.13
N PHE A 266 37.63 -32.77 -1.89
CA PHE A 266 36.74 -31.99 -2.78
C PHE A 266 36.67 -32.62 -4.18
N SER A 267 35.48 -32.63 -4.75
CA SER A 267 35.23 -32.86 -6.19
C SER A 267 34.28 -31.77 -6.72
N SER A 268 34.51 -31.32 -7.97
CA SER A 268 33.64 -30.30 -8.59
C SER A 268 32.21 -30.79 -8.69
N GLY A 269 31.26 -29.92 -8.35
CA GLY A 269 29.81 -30.21 -8.26
C GLY A 269 29.38 -30.81 -6.92
N MET A 270 30.28 -30.93 -5.94
CA MET A 270 29.93 -31.37 -4.60
C MET A 270 29.06 -30.36 -3.88
N SER A 271 27.99 -30.83 -3.22
CA SER A 271 27.20 -30.04 -2.29
C SER A 271 27.73 -30.16 -0.86
N ILE A 272 27.93 -29.02 -0.21
CA ILE A 272 28.37 -28.96 1.19
C ILE A 272 27.15 -28.80 2.08
N GLY A 273 26.86 -29.82 2.89
CA GLY A 273 25.72 -29.84 3.81
C GLY A 273 26.06 -29.33 5.21
N LEU A 274 25.19 -28.57 5.84
CA LEU A 274 25.30 -28.12 7.23
C LEU A 274 23.99 -28.42 8.03
N PRO A 275 24.10 -29.04 9.23
CA PRO A 275 25.29 -29.69 9.78
C PRO A 275 25.74 -30.86 8.90
N PRO A 276 27.02 -31.26 8.99
CA PRO A 276 27.48 -32.40 8.25
C PRO A 276 26.72 -33.70 8.60
N GLY A 277 26.39 -34.49 7.60
CA GLY A 277 25.67 -35.76 7.80
C GLY A 277 24.63 -36.05 6.70
N ALA A 278 23.82 -37.07 6.92
CA ALA A 278 22.85 -37.57 5.93
C ALA A 278 21.63 -36.63 5.71
N ASN A 279 21.32 -35.75 6.67
CA ASN A 279 20.17 -34.83 6.61
C ASN A 279 20.61 -33.41 6.95
N PRO A 280 21.34 -32.71 6.07
CA PRO A 280 21.74 -31.34 6.31
C PRO A 280 20.52 -30.41 6.29
N ALA A 281 20.55 -29.37 7.12
CA ALA A 281 19.53 -28.34 7.13
C ALA A 281 19.64 -27.42 5.93
N ILE A 282 20.87 -27.15 5.49
CA ILE A 282 21.20 -26.39 4.29
C ILE A 282 22.23 -27.09 3.48
N GLU A 283 22.20 -26.91 2.16
CA GLU A 283 23.18 -27.43 1.22
C GLU A 283 23.64 -26.33 0.27
N VAL A 284 24.96 -26.23 0.06
CA VAL A 284 25.58 -25.25 -0.84
C VAL A 284 26.35 -26.00 -1.90
N PRO A 285 25.95 -25.98 -3.18
CA PRO A 285 26.69 -26.61 -4.27
C PRO A 285 27.91 -25.75 -4.64
N ILE A 286 29.08 -26.37 -4.76
CA ILE A 286 30.30 -25.72 -5.23
C ILE A 286 30.63 -26.27 -6.63
N LEU A 287 30.58 -25.37 -7.60
CA LEU A 287 30.84 -25.67 -9.02
C LEU A 287 32.22 -25.16 -9.44
N GLY A 288 32.85 -25.83 -10.40
CA GLY A 288 34.13 -25.43 -10.91
C GLY A 288 35.33 -25.97 -10.10
N ALA A 289 36.50 -25.36 -10.27
CA ALA A 289 37.75 -25.77 -9.66
C ALA A 289 38.26 -24.66 -8.72
N PRO A 290 38.13 -24.80 -7.40
CA PRO A 290 38.72 -23.87 -6.45
C PRO A 290 40.25 -23.99 -6.46
N ALA A 291 40.95 -22.93 -6.11
CA ALA A 291 42.38 -22.93 -5.80
C ALA A 291 42.60 -23.11 -4.29
N PRO A 292 43.78 -23.63 -3.90
CA PRO A 292 44.16 -23.62 -2.49
C PRO A 292 44.16 -22.18 -1.94
N GLY A 293 43.47 -21.97 -0.83
CA GLY A 293 43.27 -20.67 -0.22
C GLY A 293 41.93 -20.00 -0.56
N ASP A 294 41.17 -20.49 -1.53
CA ASP A 294 39.81 -20.03 -1.81
C ASP A 294 38.89 -20.32 -0.64
N SER A 295 37.92 -19.44 -0.44
CA SER A 295 36.90 -19.62 0.58
C SER A 295 35.56 -19.00 0.21
N PHE A 296 34.51 -19.57 0.77
CA PHE A 296 33.13 -19.07 0.70
C PHE A 296 32.54 -19.00 2.10
N THR A 297 31.88 -17.88 2.42
CA THR A 297 31.25 -17.65 3.72
C THR A 297 29.74 -17.82 3.58
N ILE A 298 29.14 -18.61 4.45
CA ILE A 298 27.69 -18.79 4.60
C ILE A 298 27.27 -18.04 5.83
N ALA A 299 26.38 -17.10 5.67
CA ALA A 299 25.83 -16.28 6.75
C ALA A 299 24.30 -16.22 6.66
N GLY A 300 23.63 -15.95 7.78
CA GLY A 300 22.19 -15.71 7.77
C GLY A 300 21.82 -14.56 6.83
N SER A 301 20.68 -14.69 6.16
CA SER A 301 20.18 -13.66 5.25
C SER A 301 20.10 -12.31 5.96
N LYS A 302 20.69 -11.29 5.37
CA LYS A 302 20.60 -9.90 5.84
C LYS A 302 19.75 -9.09 4.85
N PRO A 303 18.95 -8.12 5.33
CA PRO A 303 18.24 -7.21 4.44
C PRO A 303 19.20 -6.46 3.53
N GLN A 304 18.85 -6.36 2.27
CA GLN A 304 19.61 -5.61 1.26
C GLN A 304 18.69 -4.76 0.39
N SER A 305 19.27 -3.75 -0.25
CA SER A 305 18.54 -2.86 -1.15
C SER A 305 18.47 -3.45 -2.56
N LEU A 306 17.30 -3.37 -3.19
CA LEU A 306 17.15 -3.71 -4.61
C LEU A 306 18.06 -2.83 -5.49
N PHE A 307 18.25 -1.55 -5.13
CA PHE A 307 19.18 -0.65 -5.81
C PHE A 307 20.64 -1.11 -5.69
N ALA A 308 21.01 -1.64 -4.53
CA ALA A 308 22.34 -2.19 -4.32
C ALA A 308 22.58 -3.43 -5.24
N SER A 309 21.59 -4.32 -5.36
CA SER A 309 21.68 -5.47 -6.26
C SER A 309 21.86 -5.05 -7.73
N PHE A 310 21.23 -3.95 -8.17
CA PHE A 310 21.44 -3.41 -9.51
C PHE A 310 22.83 -2.81 -9.68
N LEU A 311 23.32 -2.10 -8.66
CA LEU A 311 24.65 -1.51 -8.65
C LEU A 311 25.75 -2.61 -8.65
N ASP A 312 25.59 -3.66 -7.85
CA ASP A 312 26.52 -4.78 -7.78
C ASP A 312 26.63 -5.49 -9.14
N LEU A 313 25.50 -5.68 -9.82
CA LEU A 313 25.50 -6.26 -11.16
C LEU A 313 26.16 -5.35 -12.20
N GLN A 314 25.90 -4.04 -12.13
CA GLN A 314 26.56 -3.05 -12.99
C GLN A 314 28.08 -3.07 -12.77
N GLN A 315 28.55 -3.14 -11.52
CA GLN A 315 29.97 -3.22 -11.18
C GLN A 315 30.59 -4.54 -11.65
N ALA A 316 29.87 -5.65 -11.52
CA ALA A 316 30.33 -6.95 -12.02
C ALA A 316 30.54 -6.93 -13.55
N PHE A 317 29.71 -6.21 -14.31
CA PHE A 317 29.87 -6.06 -15.75
C PHE A 317 30.97 -5.05 -16.14
N SER A 318 31.13 -3.96 -15.40
CA SER A 318 32.17 -2.95 -15.70
C SER A 318 33.58 -3.40 -15.33
N GLY A 319 33.74 -4.49 -14.60
CA GLY A 319 35.03 -4.93 -14.05
C GLY A 319 35.57 -4.03 -12.97
N SER A 320 34.78 -3.09 -12.44
CA SER A 320 35.11 -2.21 -11.34
C SER A 320 34.36 -2.69 -10.09
N GLY A 321 35.02 -3.20 -9.10
CA GLY A 321 34.40 -3.66 -7.85
C GLY A 321 35.02 -4.95 -7.34
N PRO A 322 34.48 -5.54 -6.26
CA PRO A 322 35.02 -6.76 -5.65
C PRO A 322 35.08 -7.95 -6.61
N SER A 323 34.23 -7.95 -7.64
CA SER A 323 34.18 -9.00 -8.67
C SER A 323 35.14 -8.79 -9.83
N SER A 324 35.96 -7.73 -9.81
CA SER A 324 36.94 -7.49 -10.86
C SER A 324 38.07 -8.49 -10.82
N GLY A 325 38.49 -9.01 -11.98
CA GLY A 325 39.72 -9.76 -12.14
C GLY A 325 39.61 -11.28 -12.40
N SER A 326 38.42 -11.90 -12.27
CA SER A 326 38.21 -13.27 -12.75
C SER A 326 36.78 -13.50 -13.25
N SER A 327 36.65 -14.37 -14.26
CA SER A 327 35.34 -14.79 -14.76
C SER A 327 34.51 -15.50 -13.67
N ALA A 328 35.14 -16.23 -12.77
CA ALA A 328 34.47 -16.93 -11.67
C ALA A 328 33.89 -15.94 -10.65
N ARG A 329 34.61 -14.87 -10.28
CA ARG A 329 34.09 -13.85 -9.37
C ARG A 329 32.91 -13.09 -9.98
N ARG A 330 32.99 -12.79 -11.28
CA ARG A 330 31.83 -12.19 -12.00
C ARG A 330 30.65 -13.17 -12.03
N ALA A 331 30.87 -14.44 -12.34
CA ALA A 331 29.80 -15.43 -12.34
C ALA A 331 29.17 -15.58 -10.94
N GLN A 332 29.99 -15.54 -9.88
CA GLN A 332 29.49 -15.55 -8.50
C GLN A 332 28.61 -14.29 -8.23
N ALA A 333 29.10 -13.09 -8.56
CA ALA A 333 28.33 -11.85 -8.35
C ALA A 333 26.99 -11.86 -9.13
N ILE A 334 26.99 -12.40 -10.35
CA ILE A 334 25.75 -12.59 -11.12
C ILE A 334 24.82 -13.59 -10.42
N SER A 335 25.34 -14.72 -9.94
CA SER A 335 24.55 -15.73 -9.23
C SER A 335 23.92 -15.17 -7.95
N ASP A 336 24.70 -14.42 -7.16
CA ASP A 336 24.24 -13.79 -5.91
C ASP A 336 23.15 -12.73 -6.19
N THR A 337 23.36 -11.94 -7.25
CA THR A 337 22.36 -10.95 -7.67
C THR A 337 21.08 -11.61 -8.18
N LEU A 338 21.18 -12.68 -8.96
CA LEU A 338 20.00 -13.43 -9.42
C LEU A 338 19.18 -13.97 -8.26
N ALA A 339 19.82 -14.52 -7.23
CA ALA A 339 19.13 -14.95 -6.02
C ALA A 339 18.42 -13.77 -5.32
N SER A 340 19.09 -12.62 -5.22
CA SER A 340 18.52 -11.39 -4.66
C SER A 340 17.34 -10.85 -5.46
N LEU A 341 17.38 -10.92 -6.80
CA LEU A 341 16.28 -10.53 -7.68
C LEU A 341 15.07 -11.45 -7.53
N ASP A 342 15.29 -12.76 -7.29
CA ASP A 342 14.21 -13.72 -7.02
C ASP A 342 13.52 -13.38 -5.67
N GLN A 343 14.28 -12.99 -4.64
CA GLN A 343 13.71 -12.52 -3.38
C GLN A 343 12.98 -11.19 -3.56
N ALA A 344 13.54 -10.25 -4.33
CA ALA A 344 12.86 -8.99 -4.66
C ALA A 344 11.52 -9.24 -5.36
N GLN A 345 11.49 -10.17 -6.32
CA GLN A 345 10.24 -10.54 -6.99
C GLN A 345 9.21 -11.10 -6.00
N THR A 346 9.65 -11.90 -5.02
CA THR A 346 8.78 -12.44 -3.97
C THR A 346 8.20 -11.32 -3.08
N VAL A 347 9.02 -10.36 -2.67
CA VAL A 347 8.58 -9.19 -1.89
C VAL A 347 7.60 -8.35 -2.68
N LEU A 348 7.90 -8.04 -3.95
CA LEU A 348 7.01 -7.26 -4.83
C LEU A 348 5.65 -7.94 -5.02
N LEU A 349 5.61 -9.24 -5.26
CA LEU A 349 4.37 -10.01 -5.38
C LEU A 349 3.59 -10.05 -4.07
N GLY A 350 4.26 -10.19 -2.94
CA GLY A 350 3.65 -10.11 -1.61
C GLY A 350 3.00 -8.75 -1.36
N THR A 351 3.70 -7.66 -1.68
CA THR A 351 3.18 -6.29 -1.56
C THR A 351 1.99 -6.07 -2.50
N GLN A 352 2.07 -6.51 -3.76
CA GLN A 352 0.94 -6.44 -4.70
C GLN A 352 -0.29 -7.21 -4.21
N SER A 353 -0.09 -8.37 -3.60
CA SER A 353 -1.18 -9.15 -3.00
C SER A 353 -1.83 -8.40 -1.83
N ALA A 354 -1.03 -7.76 -0.96
CA ALA A 354 -1.52 -6.94 0.13
C ALA A 354 -2.32 -5.72 -0.39
N ILE A 355 -1.81 -5.04 -1.43
CA ILE A 355 -2.52 -3.94 -2.10
C ILE A 355 -3.85 -4.44 -2.69
N GLY A 356 -3.85 -5.60 -3.35
CA GLY A 356 -5.07 -6.22 -3.89
C GLY A 356 -6.13 -6.46 -2.82
N SER A 357 -5.72 -6.97 -1.65
CA SER A 357 -6.60 -7.17 -0.50
C SER A 357 -7.18 -5.84 0.03
N ARG A 358 -6.34 -4.80 0.14
CA ARG A 358 -6.79 -3.45 0.55
C ARG A 358 -7.77 -2.85 -0.46
N LEU A 359 -7.53 -3.01 -1.76
CA LEU A 359 -8.46 -2.56 -2.81
C LEU A 359 -9.81 -3.24 -2.71
N GLN A 360 -9.86 -4.55 -2.47
CA GLN A 360 -11.12 -5.28 -2.23
C GLN A 360 -11.84 -4.76 -0.99
N GLN A 361 -11.11 -4.50 0.10
CA GLN A 361 -11.67 -3.92 1.32
C GLN A 361 -12.27 -2.54 1.07
N VAL A 362 -11.55 -1.66 0.36
CA VAL A 362 -12.04 -0.32 -0.01
C VAL A 362 -13.33 -0.42 -0.82
N GLN A 363 -13.39 -1.28 -1.84
CA GLN A 363 -14.57 -1.48 -2.68
C GLN A 363 -15.76 -2.01 -1.89
N ALA A 364 -15.55 -2.97 -0.99
CA ALA A 364 -16.61 -3.51 -0.14
C ALA A 364 -17.21 -2.43 0.77
N VAL A 365 -16.35 -1.61 1.40
CA VAL A 365 -16.79 -0.52 2.28
C VAL A 365 -17.48 0.59 1.49
N GLN A 366 -17.00 0.96 0.31
CA GLN A 366 -17.68 1.92 -0.56
C GLN A 366 -19.08 1.46 -0.95
N SER A 367 -19.26 0.18 -1.30
CA SER A 367 -20.56 -0.41 -1.60
C SER A 367 -21.49 -0.37 -0.38
N GLN A 368 -20.97 -0.68 0.81
CA GLN A 368 -21.71 -0.60 2.05
C GLN A 368 -22.12 0.84 2.37
N ASN A 369 -21.20 1.80 2.29
CA ASN A 369 -21.47 3.22 2.52
C ASN A 369 -22.53 3.76 1.55
N SER A 370 -22.46 3.37 0.28
CA SER A 370 -23.45 3.74 -0.74
C SER A 370 -24.84 3.19 -0.40
N SER A 371 -24.93 1.94 0.05
CA SER A 371 -26.20 1.31 0.45
C SER A 371 -26.81 2.00 1.67
N VAL A 372 -26.00 2.32 2.68
CA VAL A 372 -26.44 3.05 3.87
C VAL A 372 -26.86 4.49 3.50
N THR A 373 -26.09 5.16 2.63
CA THR A 373 -26.45 6.51 2.14
C THR A 373 -27.81 6.51 1.46
N LEU A 374 -28.09 5.55 0.59
CA LEU A 374 -29.39 5.41 -0.08
C LEU A 374 -30.52 5.19 0.92
N GLN A 375 -30.30 4.35 1.94
CA GLN A 375 -31.28 4.13 3.01
C GLN A 375 -31.58 5.42 3.80
N LEU A 376 -30.54 6.18 4.19
CA LEU A 376 -30.68 7.44 4.91
C LEU A 376 -31.38 8.50 4.05
N GLN A 377 -31.05 8.58 2.75
CA GLN A 377 -31.73 9.48 1.80
C GLN A 377 -33.21 9.13 1.64
N THR A 378 -33.54 7.82 1.62
CA THR A 378 -34.95 7.37 1.57
C THR A 378 -35.70 7.78 2.83
N GLN A 379 -35.08 7.63 4.02
CA GLN A 379 -35.66 8.09 5.29
C GLN A 379 -35.80 9.62 5.32
N GLN A 380 -34.80 10.35 4.84
CA GLN A 380 -34.81 11.81 4.74
C GLN A 380 -35.95 12.28 3.84
N THR A 381 -36.10 11.65 2.67
CA THR A 381 -37.17 11.95 1.73
C THR A 381 -38.54 11.68 2.36
N ALA A 382 -38.71 10.57 3.08
CA ALA A 382 -39.97 10.24 3.76
C ALA A 382 -40.38 11.27 4.82
N ILE A 383 -39.40 11.93 5.48
CA ILE A 383 -39.65 12.98 6.48
C ILE A 383 -39.85 14.35 5.83
N ALA A 384 -39.07 14.66 4.79
CA ALA A 384 -39.01 16.01 4.23
C ALA A 384 -39.95 16.23 3.04
N SER A 385 -40.37 15.19 2.31
CA SER A 385 -41.22 15.36 1.15
C SER A 385 -42.70 15.51 1.53
N ILE A 386 -43.43 16.31 0.74
CA ILE A 386 -44.87 16.42 0.86
C ILE A 386 -45.61 15.32 0.12
N ASN A 387 -46.83 15.02 0.61
CA ASN A 387 -47.80 14.27 -0.18
C ASN A 387 -48.61 15.26 -1.02
N TYR A 388 -48.24 15.47 -2.28
CA TYR A 388 -48.86 16.46 -3.18
C TYR A 388 -50.37 16.38 -3.23
N PRO A 389 -51.05 15.22 -3.47
CA PRO A 389 -52.50 15.13 -3.48
C PRO A 389 -53.13 15.59 -2.18
N ALA A 390 -52.58 15.19 -1.02
CA ALA A 390 -53.11 15.59 0.27
C ALA A 390 -52.89 17.09 0.54
N THR A 391 -51.71 17.63 0.21
CA THR A 391 -51.36 19.04 0.43
C THR A 391 -52.18 19.97 -0.50
N ILE A 392 -52.45 19.56 -1.77
CA ILE A 392 -53.31 20.29 -2.68
C ILE A 392 -54.75 20.34 -2.14
N SER A 393 -55.27 19.18 -1.70
CA SER A 393 -56.63 19.15 -1.10
C SER A 393 -56.76 20.04 0.13
N GLN A 394 -55.72 20.04 1.03
CA GLN A 394 -55.67 20.93 2.18
C GLN A 394 -55.61 22.41 1.78
N TYR A 395 -54.81 22.70 0.74
CA TYR A 395 -54.71 24.08 0.20
C TYR A 395 -56.09 24.59 -0.32
N GLU A 396 -56.77 23.79 -1.13
CA GLU A 396 -58.10 24.13 -1.67
C GLU A 396 -59.16 24.28 -0.57
N GLN A 397 -59.13 23.35 0.41
CA GLN A 397 -60.01 23.45 1.59
C GLN A 397 -59.74 24.72 2.39
N SER A 398 -58.46 25.06 2.63
CA SER A 398 -58.04 26.27 3.33
C SER A 398 -58.41 27.55 2.57
N LEU A 399 -58.30 27.52 1.24
CA LEU A 399 -58.70 28.64 0.39
C LEU A 399 -60.21 28.86 0.46
N THR A 400 -61.01 27.79 0.37
CA THR A 400 -62.48 27.84 0.50
C THR A 400 -62.88 28.32 1.90
N ALA A 401 -62.23 27.85 2.96
CA ALA A 401 -62.49 28.29 4.33
C ALA A 401 -62.13 29.75 4.55
N LEU A 402 -61.05 30.26 3.94
CA LEU A 402 -60.70 31.68 3.97
C LEU A 402 -61.77 32.54 3.32
N GLN A 403 -62.20 32.17 2.09
CA GLN A 403 -63.27 32.88 1.35
C GLN A 403 -64.59 32.92 2.13
N ALA A 404 -64.98 31.78 2.74
CA ALA A 404 -66.17 31.70 3.60
C ALA A 404 -66.04 32.59 4.85
N SER A 405 -64.85 32.60 5.49
CA SER A 405 -64.57 33.39 6.66
C SER A 405 -64.59 34.92 6.34
N GLU A 406 -64.05 35.34 5.22
CA GLU A 406 -64.08 36.73 4.72
C GLU A 406 -65.47 37.14 4.39
N SER A 407 -66.28 36.29 3.75
CA SER A 407 -67.72 36.59 3.45
C SER A 407 -68.54 36.71 4.72
N ALA A 408 -68.38 35.82 5.70
CA ALA A 408 -69.04 35.90 6.98
C ALA A 408 -68.63 37.14 7.76
N PHE A 409 -67.36 37.52 7.74
CA PHE A 409 -66.82 38.71 8.36
C PHE A 409 -67.40 40.00 7.75
N SER A 410 -67.53 40.10 6.42
CA SER A 410 -68.15 41.22 5.72
C SER A 410 -69.61 41.35 6.03
N GLN A 411 -70.39 40.28 6.13
CA GLN A 411 -71.79 40.28 6.55
C GLN A 411 -71.98 40.80 8.00
N LEU A 412 -71.05 40.39 8.90
CA LEU A 412 -71.06 40.82 10.28
C LEU A 412 -70.76 42.34 10.42
N GLN A 413 -69.87 42.91 9.62
CA GLN A 413 -69.58 44.30 9.54
C GLN A 413 -70.81 45.10 9.08
N GLY A 414 -71.58 44.62 8.07
CA GLY A 414 -72.79 45.21 7.56
C GLY A 414 -73.90 45.23 8.61
N LEU A 415 -74.03 44.22 9.45
CA LEU A 415 -75.04 44.16 10.51
C LEU A 415 -74.76 45.11 11.71
N SER A 416 -73.49 45.43 12.00
CA SER A 416 -73.11 46.30 13.10
C SER A 416 -73.30 47.76 12.83
N LEU A 417 -73.25 48.24 11.58
CA LEU A 417 -73.39 49.66 11.22
C LEU A 417 -74.85 50.14 11.08
N PHE A 418 -75.77 49.22 10.69
CA PHE A 418 -77.13 49.58 10.37
C PHE A 418 -78.18 49.38 11.50
N LYS A 419 -77.82 48.87 12.65
CA LYS A 419 -78.70 48.58 13.78
C LYS A 419 -78.69 49.66 14.88
N TYR A 420 -77.84 50.69 14.74
CA TYR A 420 -77.70 51.82 15.69
C TYR A 420 -77.79 53.19 15.05
N LEU A 421 -78.33 53.33 13.86
CA LEU A 421 -78.85 54.51 13.26
C LEU A 421 -80.41 54.39 13.20
#